data_10d616eba10ea0c51068c78fea388d9a
#
_entry.id   10d616eba10ea0c51068c78fea388d9a
#
_cell.length_a   1.000
_cell.length_b   1.000
_cell.length_c   1.000
_cell.angle_alpha   90.00
_cell.angle_beta   90.00
_cell.angle_gamma   90.00
#
_symmetry.space_group_name_H-M   'P 1'
#
loop_
_entity.id
_entity.type
_entity.pdbx_description
1 polymer ?
#
loop_
_entity_poly.entity_id
_entity_poly.type
_entity_poly.pdbx_seq_one_letter_code
_entity_poly.pdbx_strand_id
1 'polypeptide(L)'
;KTYTMYVNGIEVFSETVDTFLPISNINGIDKATLGAVNREGKEHYLAKGSIDEISLFNKAISDQEVSNIPLSNPFQLIFQSGDSTQANYFRIPTLYTLSSGRVLSSIDARYGGTHDSKSKINIATSYSDDNGKTWSEPIFAMKFNDYEEQLVYWPRDNKLKNSQISGSASFIDSSIVEDKKSGKTILLADVMPAGIGNNNANKADSGFKEINGHYYLKLKKNGDNDFRYTVRENGVVYDETTNKPTNYTINDKYEVLEGGKSLTVEQYSVDFDSGSLRERHNGKQVPMNVFYKDSLFKVTPTNYIAMTTSQNRGESWEQFKLLPPFLGEKHNGTYLCPGQGLALKSSNRLIFATYTSGELTYLISDDSGQTWKKSSASIPFKNATAEAQMVELRDGVIRTFFRTTTGKIAYMTSRDSGETWSKVSYIDGIQQTSYGTQVSAIKYSQLIDGKEAVILSTPNSRSGRKGGQLVVGLVNKEDDSIDWRYHYDIDLPSYGYAYSAITELPNHHIGVLFEKYDSWSRNELHLSNVVQYIDLEINDLTK
;
A
#
# COMPACT_ATOMS: atom_id res chain seq x y z
N LYS A 1 -16.75 18.27 -35.49
CA LYS A 1 -17.38 17.40 -34.50
C LYS A 1 -16.30 16.76 -33.62
N THR A 2 -16.59 16.57 -32.34
CA THR A 2 -15.68 15.99 -31.37
C THR A 2 -16.01 14.52 -31.14
N TYR A 3 -15.00 13.67 -31.17
CA TYR A 3 -15.06 12.28 -30.71
C TYR A 3 -14.41 12.21 -29.33
N THR A 4 -15.12 11.65 -28.38
CA THR A 4 -14.62 11.50 -27.02
C THR A 4 -14.69 10.02 -26.63
N MET A 5 -13.62 9.50 -26.06
CA MET A 5 -13.56 8.15 -25.52
C MET A 5 -13.49 8.22 -23.99
N TYR A 6 -14.30 7.43 -23.36
CA TYR A 6 -14.32 7.28 -21.91
C TYR A 6 -13.93 5.85 -21.52
N VAL A 7 -13.20 5.71 -20.43
CA VAL A 7 -12.94 4.44 -19.76
C VAL A 7 -13.39 4.59 -18.31
N ASN A 8 -14.29 3.72 -17.87
CA ASN A 8 -14.92 3.79 -16.54
C ASN A 8 -15.55 5.17 -16.21
N GLY A 9 -16.17 5.80 -17.21
CA GLY A 9 -16.77 7.12 -17.05
C GLY A 9 -15.80 8.31 -17.09
N ILE A 10 -14.49 8.06 -17.21
CA ILE A 10 -13.45 9.09 -17.29
C ILE A 10 -13.06 9.32 -18.76
N GLU A 11 -13.04 10.58 -19.19
CA GLU A 11 -12.53 10.94 -20.50
C GLU A 11 -11.04 10.61 -20.62
N VAL A 12 -10.69 9.74 -21.58
CA VAL A 12 -9.29 9.34 -21.84
C VAL A 12 -8.77 9.84 -23.18
N PHE A 13 -9.66 10.32 -24.03
CA PHE A 13 -9.30 10.83 -25.35
C PHE A 13 -10.42 11.75 -25.87
N SER A 14 -10.05 12.87 -26.47
CA SER A 14 -10.96 13.76 -27.19
C SER A 14 -10.27 14.35 -28.40
N GLU A 15 -10.91 14.26 -29.57
CA GLU A 15 -10.39 14.82 -30.81
C GLU A 15 -11.51 15.50 -31.61
N THR A 16 -11.24 16.72 -32.07
CA THR A 16 -12.16 17.47 -32.92
C THR A 16 -11.71 17.38 -34.36
N VAL A 17 -12.58 16.87 -35.23
CA VAL A 17 -12.33 16.73 -36.65
C VAL A 17 -13.21 17.67 -37.47
N ASP A 18 -12.65 18.28 -38.52
CA ASP A 18 -13.35 19.24 -39.36
C ASP A 18 -14.34 18.54 -40.32
N THR A 19 -14.02 17.33 -40.74
CA THR A 19 -14.87 16.53 -41.61
C THR A 19 -15.44 15.32 -40.90
N PHE A 20 -16.75 15.18 -40.91
CA PHE A 20 -17.46 14.06 -40.34
C PHE A 20 -18.34 13.37 -41.38
N LEU A 21 -18.09 12.09 -41.59
CA LEU A 21 -19.04 11.21 -42.27
C LEU A 21 -19.87 10.45 -41.23
N PRO A 22 -21.19 10.65 -41.19
CA PRO A 22 -22.03 9.80 -40.36
C PRO A 22 -21.84 8.32 -40.77
N ILE A 23 -21.88 7.42 -39.79
CA ILE A 23 -21.74 5.96 -40.02
C ILE A 23 -22.75 5.50 -41.08
N SER A 24 -23.97 6.11 -41.09
CA SER A 24 -25.00 5.86 -42.12
C SER A 24 -24.58 6.20 -43.56
N ASN A 25 -23.55 7.02 -43.74
CA ASN A 25 -23.07 7.45 -45.06
C ASN A 25 -21.82 6.69 -45.51
N ILE A 26 -21.35 5.72 -44.72
CA ILE A 26 -20.22 4.86 -45.08
C ILE A 26 -20.80 3.59 -45.71
N ASN A 27 -20.64 3.47 -47.04
CA ASN A 27 -21.09 2.30 -47.77
C ASN A 27 -20.37 1.02 -47.31
N GLY A 28 -21.13 -0.06 -47.09
CA GLY A 28 -20.58 -1.37 -46.77
C GLY A 28 -20.35 -1.64 -45.29
N ILE A 29 -20.78 -0.73 -44.38
CA ILE A 29 -20.86 -1.05 -42.94
C ILE A 29 -22.21 -1.71 -42.67
N ASP A 30 -22.21 -3.02 -42.71
CA ASP A 30 -23.37 -3.87 -42.40
C ASP A 30 -23.16 -4.76 -41.16
N LYS A 31 -21.99 -4.67 -40.53
CA LYS A 31 -21.61 -5.46 -39.37
C LYS A 31 -20.84 -4.64 -38.34
N ALA A 32 -21.12 -4.84 -37.09
CA ALA A 32 -20.32 -4.39 -35.97
C ALA A 32 -19.71 -5.61 -35.28
N THR A 33 -18.44 -5.54 -34.90
CA THR A 33 -17.73 -6.58 -34.18
C THR A 33 -17.26 -6.01 -32.85
N LEU A 34 -17.53 -6.73 -31.76
CA LEU A 34 -17.10 -6.38 -30.42
C LEU A 34 -15.91 -7.26 -30.01
N GLY A 35 -14.90 -6.65 -29.44
CA GLY A 35 -13.70 -7.38 -29.02
C GLY A 35 -12.81 -7.89 -30.16
N ALA A 36 -13.05 -7.47 -31.38
CA ALA A 36 -12.22 -7.84 -32.55
C ALA A 36 -12.28 -6.77 -33.64
N VAL A 37 -11.32 -6.78 -34.52
CA VAL A 37 -11.36 -6.02 -35.78
C VAL A 37 -11.74 -6.97 -36.93
N ASN A 38 -12.84 -6.69 -37.62
CA ASN A 38 -13.21 -7.44 -38.81
C ASN A 38 -12.52 -6.85 -40.03
N ARG A 39 -11.70 -7.65 -40.73
CA ARG A 39 -11.10 -7.30 -42.04
C ARG A 39 -11.43 -8.38 -43.05
N GLU A 40 -12.10 -7.99 -44.13
CA GLU A 40 -12.45 -8.89 -45.24
C GLU A 40 -13.21 -10.15 -44.79
N GLY A 41 -14.10 -10.00 -43.79
CA GLY A 41 -14.89 -11.11 -43.26
C GLY A 41 -14.14 -12.03 -42.29
N LYS A 42 -12.91 -11.66 -41.86
CA LYS A 42 -12.11 -12.38 -40.88
C LYS A 42 -11.89 -11.51 -39.64
N GLU A 43 -11.95 -12.14 -38.46
CA GLU A 43 -11.67 -11.49 -37.20
C GLU A 43 -10.16 -11.45 -36.91
N HIS A 44 -9.68 -10.26 -36.57
CA HIS A 44 -8.28 -10.00 -36.21
C HIS A 44 -8.22 -9.24 -34.88
N TYR A 45 -7.08 -9.28 -34.24
CA TYR A 45 -6.82 -8.52 -32.99
C TYR A 45 -7.88 -8.78 -31.91
N LEU A 46 -8.14 -10.06 -31.65
CA LEU A 46 -9.11 -10.48 -30.63
C LEU A 46 -8.76 -9.91 -29.25
N ALA A 47 -9.70 -9.21 -28.62
CA ALA A 47 -9.60 -8.82 -27.23
C ALA A 47 -9.69 -10.06 -26.34
N LYS A 48 -8.84 -10.14 -25.31
CA LYS A 48 -8.95 -11.13 -24.25
C LYS A 48 -9.62 -10.46 -23.06
N GLY A 49 -10.78 -10.94 -22.66
CA GLY A 49 -11.53 -10.39 -21.54
C GLY A 49 -13.01 -10.59 -21.70
N SER A 50 -13.76 -10.14 -20.70
CA SER A 50 -15.23 -10.08 -20.75
C SER A 50 -15.65 -8.67 -21.18
N ILE A 51 -16.71 -8.59 -21.98
CA ILE A 51 -17.36 -7.34 -22.37
C ILE A 51 -18.80 -7.46 -21.86
N ASP A 52 -19.25 -6.44 -21.14
CA ASP A 52 -20.57 -6.39 -20.52
C ASP A 52 -21.21 -5.01 -20.77
N GLU A 53 -22.52 -4.90 -20.54
CA GLU A 53 -23.27 -3.62 -20.54
C GLU A 53 -23.12 -2.78 -21.82
N ILE A 54 -23.22 -3.41 -22.98
CA ILE A 54 -23.09 -2.72 -24.25
C ILE A 54 -24.38 -1.96 -24.55
N SER A 55 -24.28 -0.65 -24.71
CA SER A 55 -25.39 0.22 -25.08
C SER A 55 -25.06 1.01 -26.33
N LEU A 56 -26.00 1.05 -27.28
CA LEU A 56 -25.95 1.87 -28.48
C LEU A 56 -27.01 2.97 -28.42
N PHE A 57 -26.58 4.19 -28.59
CA PHE A 57 -27.47 5.35 -28.63
C PHE A 57 -27.58 5.89 -30.06
N ASN A 58 -28.77 6.30 -30.46
CA ASN A 58 -29.00 6.94 -31.77
C ASN A 58 -28.74 8.44 -31.76
N LYS A 59 -28.18 8.97 -30.68
CA LYS A 59 -27.77 10.36 -30.47
C LYS A 59 -26.42 10.43 -29.79
N ALA A 60 -25.73 11.56 -29.89
CA ALA A 60 -24.62 11.85 -28.98
C ALA A 60 -25.18 12.01 -27.57
N ILE A 61 -24.54 11.36 -26.59
CA ILE A 61 -24.85 11.53 -25.17
C ILE A 61 -23.85 12.51 -24.56
N SER A 62 -24.29 13.26 -23.56
CA SER A 62 -23.44 14.22 -22.85
C SER A 62 -22.51 13.51 -21.86
N ASP A 63 -21.44 14.21 -21.43
CA ASP A 63 -20.52 13.73 -20.41
C ASP A 63 -21.24 13.34 -19.12
N GLN A 64 -22.28 14.11 -18.75
CA GLN A 64 -23.13 13.82 -17.61
C GLN A 64 -23.97 12.54 -17.83
N GLU A 65 -24.49 12.31 -19.03
CA GLU A 65 -25.19 11.06 -19.35
C GLU A 65 -24.23 9.87 -19.33
N VAL A 66 -22.98 10.02 -19.80
CA VAL A 66 -21.94 8.98 -19.72
C VAL A 66 -21.61 8.64 -18.28
N SER A 67 -21.39 9.66 -17.43
CA SER A 67 -21.08 9.47 -16.00
C SER A 67 -22.24 8.86 -15.21
N ASN A 68 -23.46 9.00 -15.69
CA ASN A 68 -24.66 8.44 -15.07
C ASN A 68 -25.04 7.05 -15.59
N ILE A 69 -24.29 6.46 -16.55
CA ILE A 69 -24.52 5.07 -16.97
C ILE A 69 -24.19 4.20 -15.77
N PRO A 70 -25.18 3.43 -15.22
CA PRO A 70 -24.88 2.53 -14.13
C PRO A 70 -23.84 1.51 -14.58
N LEU A 71 -22.70 1.50 -13.92
CA LEU A 71 -21.77 0.39 -14.07
C LEU A 71 -22.39 -0.79 -13.32
N SER A 72 -22.77 -1.84 -14.02
CA SER A 72 -23.27 -3.07 -13.38
C SER A 72 -22.18 -3.81 -12.62
N ASN A 73 -20.93 -3.47 -12.86
CA ASN A 73 -19.82 -3.96 -12.09
C ASN A 73 -19.84 -3.28 -10.70
N PRO A 74 -20.12 -4.01 -9.61
CA PRO A 74 -20.11 -3.45 -8.27
C PRO A 74 -18.71 -2.99 -7.83
N PHE A 75 -17.66 -3.36 -8.57
CA PHE A 75 -16.28 -3.03 -8.25
C PHE A 75 -15.88 -1.68 -8.82
N GLN A 76 -15.28 -0.84 -7.98
CA GLN A 76 -14.75 0.48 -8.33
C GLN A 76 -13.23 0.45 -8.36
N LEU A 77 -12.61 1.34 -9.12
CA LEU A 77 -11.18 1.59 -9.11
C LEU A 77 -10.92 2.93 -8.39
N ILE A 78 -10.39 2.87 -7.17
CA ILE A 78 -9.96 4.07 -6.42
C ILE A 78 -8.64 4.59 -6.99
N PHE A 79 -7.76 3.67 -7.35
CA PHE A 79 -6.45 3.92 -7.93
C PHE A 79 -6.37 3.19 -9.26
N GLN A 80 -5.95 3.89 -10.31
CA GLN A 80 -5.86 3.32 -11.65
C GLN A 80 -4.60 3.77 -12.38
N SER A 81 -4.06 2.89 -13.21
CA SER A 81 -2.85 3.18 -13.99
C SER A 81 -3.02 4.48 -14.78
N GLY A 82 -2.09 5.42 -14.60
CA GLY A 82 -2.11 6.73 -15.27
C GLY A 82 -2.98 7.79 -14.61
N ASP A 83 -3.49 7.56 -13.39
CA ASP A 83 -4.12 8.60 -12.57
C ASP A 83 -3.13 9.73 -12.21
N SER A 84 -3.52 10.64 -11.32
CA SER A 84 -2.69 11.78 -10.89
C SER A 84 -1.30 11.37 -10.36
N THR A 85 -1.11 10.12 -9.93
CA THR A 85 0.18 9.59 -9.50
C THR A 85 1.12 9.21 -10.65
N GLN A 86 0.61 9.05 -11.86
CA GLN A 86 1.34 8.51 -13.02
C GLN A 86 1.95 7.12 -12.77
N ALA A 87 1.41 6.35 -11.81
CA ALA A 87 1.88 5.01 -11.52
C ALA A 87 1.40 3.99 -12.57
N ASN A 88 2.19 2.94 -12.77
CA ASN A 88 1.84 1.83 -13.66
C ASN A 88 0.95 0.81 -12.97
N TYR A 89 1.19 0.58 -11.67
CA TYR A 89 0.53 -0.45 -10.86
C TYR A 89 0.30 0.05 -9.45
N PHE A 90 -0.63 -0.61 -8.78
CA PHE A 90 -0.94 -0.37 -7.37
C PHE A 90 -0.95 -1.70 -6.63
N ARG A 91 -0.42 -1.69 -5.38
CA ARG A 91 -0.44 -2.86 -4.49
C ARG A 91 -0.52 -2.43 -3.03
N ILE A 92 -0.75 -3.39 -2.14
CA ILE A 92 -0.73 -3.22 -0.68
C ILE A 92 -1.77 -2.17 -0.23
N PRO A 93 -3.05 -2.45 -0.43
CA PRO A 93 -4.12 -1.52 -0.09
C PRO A 93 -4.33 -1.40 1.42
N THR A 94 -4.73 -0.19 1.84
CA THR A 94 -5.21 0.10 3.19
C THR A 94 -6.53 0.86 3.11
N LEU A 95 -7.46 0.56 4.00
CA LEU A 95 -8.69 1.33 4.24
C LEU A 95 -8.81 1.65 5.73
N TYR A 96 -9.26 2.84 6.07
CA TYR A 96 -9.49 3.26 7.45
C TYR A 96 -10.65 4.25 7.50
N THR A 97 -11.68 3.97 8.28
CA THR A 97 -12.78 4.93 8.52
C THR A 97 -12.43 5.81 9.72
N LEU A 98 -12.28 7.10 9.47
CA LEU A 98 -12.02 8.10 10.51
C LEU A 98 -13.27 8.34 11.36
N SER A 99 -13.09 8.84 12.58
CA SER A 99 -14.20 9.19 13.49
C SER A 99 -15.15 10.26 12.92
N SER A 100 -14.69 11.04 11.94
CA SER A 100 -15.52 11.98 11.18
C SER A 100 -16.47 11.31 10.18
N GLY A 101 -16.34 10.02 9.92
CA GLY A 101 -17.05 9.28 8.87
C GLY A 101 -16.34 9.28 7.51
N ARG A 102 -15.24 10.04 7.32
CA ARG A 102 -14.43 9.96 6.11
C ARG A 102 -13.73 8.59 6.02
N VAL A 103 -13.79 7.97 4.86
CA VAL A 103 -13.02 6.76 4.56
C VAL A 103 -11.72 7.16 3.87
N LEU A 104 -10.59 6.78 4.45
CA LEU A 104 -9.26 7.05 3.92
C LEU A 104 -8.64 5.75 3.40
N SER A 105 -8.03 5.83 2.22
CA SER A 105 -7.27 4.74 1.62
C SER A 105 -5.83 5.15 1.41
N SER A 106 -4.88 4.22 1.63
CA SER A 106 -3.50 4.36 1.17
C SER A 106 -3.06 3.14 0.37
N ILE A 107 -2.06 3.32 -0.48
CA ILE A 107 -1.58 2.28 -1.38
C ILE A 107 -0.15 2.54 -1.84
N ASP A 108 0.56 1.49 -2.19
CA ASP A 108 1.83 1.58 -2.92
C ASP A 108 1.55 1.94 -4.38
N ALA A 109 1.97 3.13 -4.80
CA ALA A 109 2.01 3.55 -6.21
C ALA A 109 3.34 3.07 -6.82
N ARG A 110 3.27 2.07 -7.71
CA ARG A 110 4.43 1.32 -8.23
C ARG A 110 4.72 1.67 -9.68
N TYR A 111 5.98 1.94 -9.96
CA TYR A 111 6.45 2.34 -11.29
C TYR A 111 7.31 1.23 -11.89
N GLY A 112 7.16 1.00 -13.18
CA GLY A 112 7.90 -0.06 -13.87
C GLY A 112 7.22 -1.41 -13.81
N GLY A 113 6.91 -1.94 -12.65
CA GLY A 113 6.26 -3.24 -12.44
C GLY A 113 5.61 -3.34 -11.08
N THR A 114 5.07 -4.51 -10.76
CA THR A 114 4.45 -4.79 -9.46
C THR A 114 5.46 -5.21 -8.38
N HIS A 115 6.75 -5.11 -8.66
CA HIS A 115 7.82 -5.54 -7.76
C HIS A 115 7.83 -4.76 -6.46
N ASP A 116 8.17 -5.44 -5.38
CA ASP A 116 8.47 -4.81 -4.09
C ASP A 116 9.79 -4.02 -4.17
N SER A 117 10.16 -3.28 -3.11
CA SER A 117 11.50 -2.71 -3.00
C SER A 117 12.56 -3.84 -3.17
N LYS A 118 13.54 -3.66 -3.97
CA LYS A 118 14.06 -2.42 -4.57
C LYS A 118 13.33 -2.07 -5.90
N SER A 119 12.49 -1.08 -5.90
CA SER A 119 11.85 -0.50 -7.10
C SER A 119 11.36 0.89 -6.75
N LYS A 120 11.02 1.71 -7.74
CA LYS A 120 10.37 2.99 -7.43
C LYS A 120 8.95 2.74 -6.93
N ILE A 121 8.70 3.12 -5.68
CA ILE A 121 7.41 3.02 -5.00
C ILE A 121 7.22 4.28 -4.15
N ASN A 122 6.06 4.91 -4.27
CA ASN A 122 5.62 6.00 -3.41
C ASN A 122 4.33 5.58 -2.69
N ILE A 123 3.99 6.23 -1.59
CA ILE A 123 2.70 6.01 -0.91
C ILE A 123 1.72 7.08 -1.37
N ALA A 124 0.63 6.64 -2.01
CA ALA A 124 -0.48 7.48 -2.41
C ALA A 124 -1.68 7.28 -1.47
N THR A 125 -2.51 8.32 -1.35
CA THR A 125 -3.74 8.29 -0.55
C THR A 125 -4.89 8.90 -1.33
N SER A 126 -6.11 8.41 -1.06
CA SER A 126 -7.38 8.94 -1.55
C SER A 126 -8.41 8.83 -0.45
N TYR A 127 -9.45 9.65 -0.48
CA TYR A 127 -10.51 9.62 0.53
C TYR A 127 -11.91 9.72 -0.08
N SER A 128 -12.89 9.26 0.69
CA SER A 128 -14.33 9.36 0.38
C SER A 128 -15.08 9.96 1.56
N ASP A 129 -15.98 10.89 1.28
CA ASP A 129 -16.87 11.53 2.27
C ASP A 129 -18.33 11.06 2.12
N ASP A 130 -18.60 10.09 1.25
CA ASP A 130 -19.94 9.61 0.91
C ASP A 130 -20.12 8.09 1.02
N ASN A 131 -19.45 7.49 2.01
CA ASN A 131 -19.46 6.03 2.28
C ASN A 131 -18.83 5.21 1.15
N GLY A 132 -17.78 5.71 0.48
CA GLY A 132 -17.07 4.97 -0.56
C GLY A 132 -17.71 5.02 -1.94
N LYS A 133 -18.74 5.87 -2.17
CA LYS A 133 -19.38 6.01 -3.48
C LYS A 133 -18.54 6.79 -4.46
N THR A 134 -17.89 7.85 -4.00
CA THR A 134 -16.93 8.63 -4.77
C THR A 134 -15.64 8.84 -4.00
N TRP A 135 -14.54 9.02 -4.72
CA TRP A 135 -13.20 9.13 -4.15
C TRP A 135 -12.48 10.36 -4.69
N SER A 136 -11.65 10.98 -3.84
CA SER A 136 -10.80 12.10 -4.26
C SER A 136 -9.73 11.63 -5.25
N GLU A 137 -9.20 12.55 -6.07
CA GLU A 137 -7.96 12.29 -6.80
C GLU A 137 -6.86 11.86 -5.84
N PRO A 138 -6.05 10.83 -6.19
CA PRO A 138 -4.94 10.40 -5.36
C PRO A 138 -3.88 11.49 -5.19
N ILE A 139 -3.35 11.62 -3.96
CA ILE A 139 -2.20 12.47 -3.63
C ILE A 139 -1.10 11.65 -2.97
N PHE A 140 0.14 12.13 -3.01
CA PHE A 140 1.21 11.44 -2.32
C PHE A 140 1.26 11.81 -0.82
N ALA A 141 1.21 10.78 0.03
CA ALA A 141 1.54 10.93 1.45
C ALA A 141 3.06 10.92 1.69
N MET A 142 3.77 10.07 0.93
CA MET A 142 5.24 9.99 0.98
C MET A 142 5.78 9.71 -0.42
N LYS A 143 6.79 10.50 -0.86
CA LYS A 143 7.47 10.26 -2.14
C LYS A 143 8.93 10.70 -2.11
N PHE A 144 9.72 10.07 -2.98
CA PHE A 144 11.06 10.51 -3.35
C PHE A 144 11.05 11.08 -4.78
N ASN A 145 11.95 12.03 -5.06
CA ASN A 145 12.05 12.72 -6.35
C ASN A 145 13.31 12.34 -7.14
N ASP A 146 13.99 11.26 -6.76
CA ASP A 146 15.18 10.75 -7.47
C ASP A 146 14.84 10.29 -8.90
N TYR A 147 13.64 9.78 -9.09
CA TYR A 147 13.06 9.44 -10.39
C TYR A 147 11.77 10.22 -10.61
N GLU A 148 11.51 10.58 -11.85
CA GLU A 148 10.27 11.20 -12.30
C GLU A 148 9.07 10.28 -12.06
N GLU A 149 7.93 10.85 -11.66
CA GLU A 149 6.64 10.16 -11.71
C GLU A 149 6.19 10.15 -13.15
N GLN A 150 6.33 9.02 -13.83
CA GLN A 150 5.92 8.87 -15.21
C GLN A 150 5.22 7.52 -15.45
N LEU A 151 4.14 7.56 -16.19
CA LEU A 151 3.53 6.38 -16.75
C LEU A 151 4.39 5.90 -17.94
N VAL A 152 5.00 4.74 -17.79
CA VAL A 152 5.76 4.12 -18.87
C VAL A 152 4.83 3.19 -19.64
N TYR A 153 4.55 3.52 -20.90
CA TYR A 153 3.75 2.66 -21.77
C TYR A 153 4.61 1.53 -22.32
N TRP A 154 4.24 0.32 -22.01
CA TRP A 154 4.78 -0.88 -22.62
C TRP A 154 3.71 -1.96 -22.76
N PRO A 155 3.88 -2.95 -23.64
CA PRO A 155 2.96 -4.08 -23.68
C PRO A 155 3.00 -4.83 -22.34
N ARG A 156 1.85 -5.03 -21.72
CA ARG A 156 1.71 -5.92 -20.56
C ARG A 156 1.91 -7.36 -21.02
N ASP A 157 3.15 -7.79 -21.16
CA ASP A 157 3.53 -9.11 -21.59
C ASP A 157 4.56 -9.76 -20.66
N ASN A 158 4.94 -11.00 -20.98
CA ASN A 158 5.91 -11.76 -20.19
C ASN A 158 7.30 -11.11 -20.07
N LYS A 159 7.63 -10.14 -20.92
CA LYS A 159 8.93 -9.43 -20.89
C LYS A 159 9.06 -8.48 -19.73
N LEU A 160 7.92 -8.02 -19.17
CA LEU A 160 7.89 -7.13 -18.01
C LEU A 160 8.29 -7.77 -16.68
N LYS A 161 8.37 -9.09 -16.60
CA LYS A 161 8.67 -9.83 -15.35
C LYS A 161 9.85 -9.31 -14.55
N ASN A 162 10.85 -8.77 -15.23
CA ASN A 162 12.10 -8.33 -14.62
C ASN A 162 12.31 -6.81 -14.69
N SER A 163 11.28 -6.06 -15.10
CA SER A 163 11.38 -4.62 -15.25
C SER A 163 11.21 -3.94 -13.89
N GLN A 164 12.33 -3.69 -13.22
CA GLN A 164 12.42 -2.98 -11.94
C GLN A 164 13.21 -1.69 -12.11
N ILE A 165 12.70 -0.60 -11.52
CA ILE A 165 13.46 0.66 -11.36
C ILE A 165 14.30 0.53 -10.10
N SER A 166 15.31 -0.32 -10.14
CA SER A 166 16.04 -0.77 -8.96
C SER A 166 17.00 0.25 -8.36
N GLY A 167 17.23 1.37 -9.05
CA GLY A 167 18.10 2.46 -8.56
C GLY A 167 17.37 3.49 -7.68
N SER A 168 16.05 3.43 -7.58
CA SER A 168 15.25 4.38 -6.81
C SER A 168 15.24 4.07 -5.31
N ALA A 169 15.18 5.14 -4.50
CA ALA A 169 14.69 5.04 -3.13
C ALA A 169 13.18 4.77 -3.13
N SER A 170 12.65 4.15 -2.08
CA SER A 170 11.24 3.73 -2.05
C SER A 170 10.61 3.79 -0.68
N PHE A 171 9.27 3.92 -0.68
CA PHE A 171 8.41 3.64 0.46
C PHE A 171 7.54 2.42 0.14
N ILE A 172 7.21 1.61 1.14
CA ILE A 172 6.40 0.39 0.95
C ILE A 172 5.63 0.06 2.23
N ASP A 173 4.53 -0.69 2.08
CA ASP A 173 3.80 -1.31 3.19
C ASP A 173 3.22 -0.30 4.19
N SER A 174 2.36 0.61 3.72
CA SER A 174 1.77 1.64 4.59
C SER A 174 0.72 1.09 5.57
N SER A 175 0.62 1.72 6.74
CA SER A 175 -0.40 1.47 7.76
C SER A 175 -0.92 2.78 8.35
N ILE A 176 -2.24 2.87 8.60
CA ILE A 176 -2.93 4.09 9.05
C ILE A 176 -3.60 3.88 10.39
N VAL A 177 -3.55 4.91 11.25
CA VAL A 177 -4.37 5.02 12.47
C VAL A 177 -4.80 6.46 12.69
N GLU A 178 -5.99 6.66 13.26
CA GLU A 178 -6.44 7.96 13.77
C GLU A 178 -6.15 8.05 15.27
N ASP A 179 -5.49 9.12 15.69
CA ASP A 179 -5.50 9.55 17.09
C ASP A 179 -6.83 10.26 17.38
N LYS A 180 -7.76 9.54 17.98
CA LYS A 180 -9.12 10.03 18.24
C LYS A 180 -9.17 11.22 19.20
N LYS A 181 -8.12 11.41 20.00
CA LYS A 181 -8.03 12.54 20.93
C LYS A 181 -7.76 13.86 20.22
N SER A 182 -6.86 13.86 19.25
CA SER A 182 -6.49 15.07 18.51
C SER A 182 -7.19 15.17 17.13
N GLY A 183 -7.79 14.08 16.63
CA GLY A 183 -8.30 13.98 15.26
C GLY A 183 -7.19 13.85 14.20
N LYS A 184 -5.93 13.73 14.63
CA LYS A 184 -4.78 13.60 13.74
C LYS A 184 -4.72 12.20 13.14
N THR A 185 -4.52 12.13 11.83
CA THR A 185 -4.24 10.85 11.15
C THR A 185 -2.74 10.61 11.10
N ILE A 186 -2.30 9.41 11.47
CA ILE A 186 -0.90 8.98 11.44
C ILE A 186 -0.77 7.87 10.39
N LEU A 187 0.20 8.00 9.48
CA LEU A 187 0.56 7.00 8.51
C LEU A 187 2.02 6.62 8.70
N LEU A 188 2.28 5.33 8.85
CA LEU A 188 3.61 4.75 8.81
C LEU A 188 3.85 4.05 7.48
N ALA A 189 5.12 4.00 7.04
CA ALA A 189 5.56 3.18 5.92
C ALA A 189 7.02 2.75 6.13
N ASP A 190 7.40 1.61 5.56
CA ASP A 190 8.80 1.24 5.44
C ASP A 190 9.52 2.14 4.42
N VAL A 191 10.77 2.49 4.70
CA VAL A 191 11.63 3.31 3.84
C VAL A 191 12.88 2.54 3.48
N MET A 192 13.15 2.44 2.19
CA MET A 192 14.32 1.77 1.66
C MET A 192 15.19 2.75 0.86
N PRO A 193 16.49 2.88 1.16
CA PRO A 193 17.38 3.65 0.31
C PRO A 193 17.54 3.01 -1.07
N ALA A 194 18.02 3.78 -2.01
CA ALA A 194 18.22 3.37 -3.39
C ALA A 194 18.91 2.01 -3.53
N GLY A 195 18.32 1.09 -4.28
CA GLY A 195 18.84 -0.25 -4.53
C GLY A 195 18.62 -1.26 -3.40
N ILE A 196 17.91 -0.89 -2.34
CA ILE A 196 17.67 -1.74 -1.18
C ILE A 196 16.21 -2.22 -1.12
N GLY A 197 16.06 -3.48 -0.75
CA GLY A 197 14.79 -4.13 -0.46
C GLY A 197 14.99 -5.21 0.59
N ASN A 198 13.93 -5.91 0.99
CA ASN A 198 13.98 -6.90 2.06
C ASN A 198 15.08 -7.96 1.88
N ASN A 199 15.37 -8.36 0.64
CA ASN A 199 16.32 -9.43 0.34
C ASN A 199 17.79 -9.04 0.50
N ASN A 200 18.14 -7.76 0.42
CA ASN A 200 19.51 -7.27 0.48
C ASN A 200 19.75 -6.19 1.54
N ALA A 201 18.74 -5.88 2.35
CA ALA A 201 18.89 -4.99 3.49
C ALA A 201 19.88 -5.56 4.53
N ASN A 202 20.72 -4.69 5.08
CA ASN A 202 21.64 -5.06 6.17
C ASN A 202 20.84 -5.27 7.47
N LYS A 203 20.62 -6.52 7.85
CA LYS A 203 19.82 -6.87 9.04
C LYS A 203 20.61 -6.80 10.36
N ALA A 204 21.90 -6.51 10.31
CA ALA A 204 22.75 -6.40 11.50
C ALA A 204 23.05 -4.94 11.89
N ASP A 205 22.38 -3.99 11.27
CA ASP A 205 22.61 -2.56 11.47
C ASP A 205 21.30 -1.79 11.32
N SER A 206 20.93 -1.01 12.33
CA SER A 206 19.71 -0.20 12.32
C SER A 206 19.80 1.06 11.47
N GLY A 207 20.99 1.43 11.01
CA GLY A 207 21.22 2.73 10.36
C GLY A 207 21.40 3.90 11.34
N PHE A 208 21.36 3.63 12.65
CA PHE A 208 21.54 4.65 13.69
C PHE A 208 22.73 4.31 14.58
N LYS A 209 23.28 5.33 15.22
CA LYS A 209 24.27 5.25 16.28
C LYS A 209 23.67 5.79 17.56
N GLU A 210 23.78 5.03 18.63
CA GLU A 210 23.34 5.47 19.96
C GLU A 210 24.48 6.21 20.65
N ILE A 211 24.19 7.41 21.14
CA ILE A 211 25.12 8.24 21.91
C ILE A 211 24.33 8.88 23.04
N ASN A 212 24.69 8.54 24.29
CA ASN A 212 24.05 9.06 25.49
C ASN A 212 22.51 8.91 25.49
N GLY A 213 22.00 7.79 25.00
CA GLY A 213 20.56 7.51 24.92
C GLY A 213 19.83 8.16 23.74
N HIS A 214 20.54 8.85 22.85
CA HIS A 214 19.98 9.42 21.63
C HIS A 214 20.43 8.62 20.40
N TYR A 215 19.52 8.41 19.46
CA TYR A 215 19.80 7.73 18.19
C TYR A 215 20.03 8.77 17.08
N TYR A 216 21.19 8.73 16.47
CA TYR A 216 21.61 9.60 15.37
C TYR A 216 21.75 8.81 14.08
N LEU A 217 21.16 9.31 12.99
CA LEU A 217 21.24 8.68 11.67
C LEU A 217 22.70 8.59 11.21
N LYS A 218 23.15 7.39 10.87
CA LYS A 218 24.50 7.14 10.34
C LYS A 218 24.57 7.43 8.86
N LEU A 219 25.66 8.05 8.45
CA LEU A 219 25.94 8.36 7.06
C LEU A 219 27.34 7.88 6.66
N LYS A 220 27.45 7.54 5.37
CA LYS A 220 28.71 7.32 4.67
C LYS A 220 28.88 8.38 3.58
N LYS A 221 30.02 9.05 3.52
CA LYS A 221 30.35 9.96 2.42
C LYS A 221 30.87 9.16 1.22
N ASN A 222 30.56 9.58 0.00
CA ASN A 222 31.12 8.97 -1.21
C ASN A 222 32.66 8.95 -1.17
N GLY A 223 33.24 7.79 -1.48
CA GLY A 223 34.68 7.54 -1.40
C GLY A 223 35.14 6.97 -0.06
N ASP A 224 34.33 7.01 0.99
CA ASP A 224 34.65 6.36 2.27
C ASP A 224 34.23 4.89 2.26
N ASN A 225 34.89 4.07 3.08
CA ASN A 225 34.52 2.68 3.28
C ASN A 225 33.46 2.50 4.39
N ASP A 226 33.45 3.40 5.39
CA ASP A 226 32.69 3.25 6.63
C ASP A 226 31.59 4.29 6.80
N PHE A 227 30.57 3.93 7.57
CA PHE A 227 29.48 4.82 8.02
C PHE A 227 29.95 5.60 9.27
N ARG A 228 30.89 6.52 9.09
CA ARG A 228 31.55 7.24 10.17
C ARG A 228 30.96 8.60 10.49
N TYR A 229 29.92 9.02 9.78
CA TYR A 229 29.25 10.29 10.04
C TYR A 229 27.90 10.04 10.75
N THR A 230 27.48 11.04 11.55
CA THR A 230 26.17 11.05 12.19
C THR A 230 25.49 12.40 12.00
N VAL A 231 24.17 12.38 11.84
CA VAL A 231 23.33 13.58 11.81
C VAL A 231 22.96 13.93 13.24
N ARG A 232 23.55 15.01 13.77
CA ARG A 232 23.35 15.47 15.15
C ARG A 232 22.26 16.56 15.22
N GLU A 233 22.18 17.22 16.36
CA GLU A 233 21.26 18.32 16.63
C GLU A 233 21.31 19.37 15.52
N ASN A 234 20.15 19.94 15.18
CA ASN A 234 19.98 20.90 14.07
C ASN A 234 20.45 20.37 12.70
N GLY A 235 20.51 19.04 12.54
CA GLY A 235 20.91 18.40 11.29
C GLY A 235 22.40 18.47 10.97
N VAL A 236 23.25 18.92 11.90
CA VAL A 236 24.69 19.04 11.67
C VAL A 236 25.32 17.65 11.49
N VAL A 237 26.09 17.48 10.43
CA VAL A 237 26.83 16.24 10.16
C VAL A 237 28.16 16.26 10.91
N TYR A 238 28.36 15.29 11.82
CA TYR A 238 29.60 15.10 12.58
C TYR A 238 30.43 13.95 11.99
N ASP A 239 31.72 14.14 11.93
CA ASP A 239 32.70 13.07 11.68
C ASP A 239 33.03 12.41 13.03
N GLU A 240 32.58 11.17 13.24
CA GLU A 240 32.75 10.42 14.47
C GLU A 240 34.21 10.02 14.76
N THR A 241 35.07 10.00 13.73
CA THR A 241 36.50 9.73 13.92
C THR A 241 37.22 10.88 14.65
N THR A 242 36.80 12.10 14.35
CA THR A 242 37.40 13.32 14.95
C THR A 242 36.52 13.93 16.03
N ASN A 243 35.26 13.47 16.14
CA ASN A 243 34.20 14.03 16.96
C ASN A 243 34.02 15.55 16.72
N LYS A 244 34.07 15.96 15.45
CA LYS A 244 33.93 17.38 15.05
C LYS A 244 32.78 17.56 14.05
N PRO A 245 32.10 18.72 14.10
CA PRO A 245 31.13 19.06 13.06
C PRO A 245 31.84 19.28 11.73
N THR A 246 31.15 18.96 10.65
CA THR A 246 31.53 19.26 9.28
C THR A 246 30.84 20.53 8.79
N ASN A 247 31.12 20.95 7.54
CA ASN A 247 30.40 22.05 6.89
C ASN A 247 29.06 21.59 6.26
N TYR A 248 28.59 20.35 6.54
CA TYR A 248 27.38 19.79 5.99
C TYR A 248 26.28 19.71 7.04
N THR A 249 25.04 19.90 6.57
CA THR A 249 23.82 19.66 7.35
C THR A 249 22.84 18.82 6.54
N ILE A 250 22.02 18.05 7.24
CA ILE A 250 20.87 17.35 6.69
C ILE A 250 19.62 18.02 7.25
N ASN A 251 18.75 18.52 6.36
CA ASN A 251 17.51 19.17 6.79
C ASN A 251 16.41 18.15 7.19
N ASP A 252 15.25 18.65 7.55
CA ASP A 252 14.08 17.85 7.95
C ASP A 252 13.49 16.99 6.81
N LYS A 253 13.87 17.28 5.54
CA LYS A 253 13.54 16.48 4.36
C LYS A 253 14.60 15.44 4.00
N TYR A 254 15.62 15.29 4.85
CA TYR A 254 16.79 14.44 4.61
C TYR A 254 17.65 14.87 3.41
N GLU A 255 17.58 16.15 3.04
CA GLU A 255 18.38 16.77 1.99
C GLU A 255 19.72 17.27 2.50
N VAL A 256 20.75 17.17 1.65
CA VAL A 256 22.14 17.54 1.98
C VAL A 256 22.38 19.00 1.64
N LEU A 257 22.88 19.75 2.62
CA LEU A 257 23.31 21.13 2.45
C LEU A 257 24.81 21.26 2.76
N GLU A 258 25.51 22.13 2.05
CA GLU A 258 26.88 22.54 2.33
C GLU A 258 26.94 24.05 2.61
N GLY A 259 27.39 24.43 3.79
CA GLY A 259 27.41 25.84 4.20
C GLY A 259 26.06 26.52 4.13
N GLY A 260 24.95 25.76 4.39
CA GLY A 260 23.57 26.23 4.31
C GLY A 260 22.96 26.27 2.90
N LYS A 261 23.71 25.87 1.86
CA LYS A 261 23.19 25.79 0.48
C LYS A 261 22.80 24.35 0.12
N SER A 262 21.62 24.19 -0.43
CA SER A 262 21.15 22.87 -0.89
C SER A 262 22.03 22.35 -2.02
N LEU A 263 22.52 21.12 -1.88
CA LEU A 263 23.14 20.37 -2.97
C LEU A 263 22.06 19.72 -3.82
N THR A 264 22.37 19.46 -5.10
CA THR A 264 21.41 18.83 -6.03
C THR A 264 22.01 17.59 -6.69
N VAL A 265 21.13 16.72 -7.17
CA VAL A 265 21.43 15.63 -8.10
C VAL A 265 20.51 15.74 -9.29
N GLU A 266 20.92 15.16 -10.41
CA GLU A 266 20.08 15.10 -11.58
C GLU A 266 19.05 13.97 -11.43
N GLN A 267 17.77 14.28 -11.70
CA GLN A 267 16.67 13.33 -11.64
C GLN A 267 16.76 12.30 -12.77
N TYR A 268 16.26 11.09 -12.52
CA TYR A 268 16.17 10.05 -13.53
C TYR A 268 14.78 9.98 -14.15
N SER A 269 14.75 9.63 -15.44
CA SER A 269 13.59 9.10 -16.17
C SER A 269 13.89 7.68 -16.61
N VAL A 270 12.86 6.93 -16.97
CA VAL A 270 13.00 5.59 -17.53
C VAL A 270 12.34 5.51 -18.91
N ASP A 271 13.01 4.87 -19.85
CA ASP A 271 12.46 4.51 -21.15
C ASP A 271 12.35 2.99 -21.24
N PHE A 272 11.33 2.51 -21.95
CA PHE A 272 11.20 1.11 -22.29
C PHE A 272 11.65 0.89 -23.74
N ASP A 273 12.62 0.00 -23.92
CA ASP A 273 13.14 -0.36 -25.24
C ASP A 273 13.40 -1.87 -25.33
N SER A 274 12.81 -2.49 -26.35
CA SER A 274 13.05 -3.90 -26.73
C SER A 274 12.99 -4.92 -25.59
N GLY A 275 12.12 -4.70 -24.59
CA GLY A 275 11.92 -5.60 -23.44
C GLY A 275 12.76 -5.30 -22.21
N SER A 276 13.37 -4.10 -22.13
CA SER A 276 14.12 -3.65 -20.93
C SER A 276 13.81 -2.21 -20.58
N LEU A 277 13.88 -1.88 -19.28
CA LEU A 277 13.89 -0.51 -18.80
C LEU A 277 15.31 0.06 -18.89
N ARG A 278 15.43 1.26 -19.43
CA ARG A 278 16.67 2.03 -19.43
C ARG A 278 16.50 3.28 -18.60
N GLU A 279 17.37 3.45 -17.62
CA GLU A 279 17.43 4.65 -16.81
C GLU A 279 18.33 5.68 -17.49
N ARG A 280 17.92 6.93 -17.50
CA ARG A 280 18.70 8.07 -17.96
C ARG A 280 18.45 9.30 -17.12
N HIS A 281 19.43 10.17 -17.01
CA HIS A 281 19.22 11.52 -16.46
C HIS A 281 18.31 12.33 -17.40
N ASN A 282 17.43 13.13 -16.83
CA ASN A 282 16.43 13.91 -17.58
C ASN A 282 16.74 15.42 -17.63
N GLY A 283 17.88 15.85 -17.10
CA GLY A 283 18.32 17.25 -17.05
C GLY A 283 17.75 18.06 -15.88
N LYS A 284 16.75 17.53 -15.16
CA LYS A 284 16.15 18.24 -14.03
C LYS A 284 16.96 18.05 -12.76
N GLN A 285 17.32 19.17 -12.13
CA GLN A 285 17.99 19.15 -10.82
C GLN A 285 16.96 19.05 -9.70
N VAL A 286 17.21 18.12 -8.76
CA VAL A 286 16.40 17.95 -7.55
C VAL A 286 17.30 18.02 -6.31
N PRO A 287 16.79 18.44 -5.13
CA PRO A 287 17.57 18.43 -3.90
C PRO A 287 18.17 17.05 -3.65
N MET A 288 19.47 17.03 -3.31
CA MET A 288 20.20 15.81 -3.00
C MET A 288 19.71 15.22 -1.67
N ASN A 289 19.22 13.99 -1.67
CA ASN A 289 18.71 13.33 -0.47
C ASN A 289 19.59 12.15 -0.08
N VAL A 290 19.79 11.92 1.21
CA VAL A 290 20.69 10.85 1.72
C VAL A 290 20.23 9.43 1.38
N PHE A 291 18.99 9.27 0.90
CA PHE A 291 18.45 8.00 0.41
C PHE A 291 18.75 7.73 -1.08
N TYR A 292 19.21 8.74 -1.85
CA TYR A 292 19.41 8.60 -3.30
C TYR A 292 20.75 7.96 -3.66
N LYS A 293 20.76 7.22 -4.78
CA LYS A 293 21.99 6.53 -5.25
C LYS A 293 23.14 7.46 -5.56
N ASP A 294 22.87 8.70 -6.00
CA ASP A 294 23.89 9.69 -6.40
C ASP A 294 24.17 10.72 -5.30
N SER A 295 23.67 10.52 -4.09
CA SER A 295 23.91 11.41 -2.98
C SER A 295 25.38 11.38 -2.51
N LEU A 296 25.90 12.54 -2.10
CA LEU A 296 27.22 12.68 -1.48
C LEU A 296 27.31 11.91 -0.16
N PHE A 297 26.24 11.98 0.65
CA PHE A 297 26.09 11.22 1.88
C PHE A 297 24.96 10.20 1.70
N LYS A 298 25.19 8.97 2.13
CA LYS A 298 24.25 7.86 2.03
C LYS A 298 23.99 7.25 3.38
N VAL A 299 22.73 6.95 3.66
CA VAL A 299 22.32 6.18 4.85
C VAL A 299 22.80 4.72 4.75
N THR A 300 22.83 4.02 5.88
CA THR A 300 23.06 2.57 5.91
C THR A 300 22.04 1.85 5.02
N PRO A 301 22.46 0.87 4.21
CA PRO A 301 21.57 0.11 3.31
C PRO A 301 20.69 -0.88 4.10
N THR A 302 19.73 -0.37 4.85
CA THR A 302 18.82 -1.13 5.71
C THR A 302 17.38 -0.60 5.57
N ASN A 303 16.43 -1.24 6.24
CA ASN A 303 15.07 -0.76 6.35
C ASN A 303 14.94 0.28 7.46
N TYR A 304 14.13 1.30 7.22
CA TYR A 304 13.72 2.30 8.20
C TYR A 304 12.19 2.38 8.24
N ILE A 305 11.62 2.88 9.34
CA ILE A 305 10.20 3.19 9.44
C ILE A 305 10.03 4.71 9.40
N ALA A 306 9.27 5.20 8.44
CA ALA A 306 8.86 6.59 8.32
C ALA A 306 7.46 6.80 8.92
N MET A 307 7.25 7.96 9.51
CA MET A 307 5.96 8.44 9.99
C MET A 307 5.64 9.78 9.36
N THR A 308 4.44 9.92 8.80
CA THR A 308 3.84 11.21 8.44
C THR A 308 2.50 11.39 9.13
N THR A 309 2.04 12.62 9.21
CA THR A 309 0.76 12.96 9.83
C THR A 309 -0.06 13.89 8.95
N SER A 310 -1.38 13.81 9.11
CA SER A 310 -2.32 14.73 8.48
C SER A 310 -3.20 15.36 9.56
N GLN A 311 -3.30 16.69 9.55
CA GLN A 311 -4.17 17.46 10.43
C GLN A 311 -5.55 17.73 9.81
N ASN A 312 -5.73 17.40 8.53
CA ASN A 312 -6.93 17.65 7.75
C ASN A 312 -7.52 16.37 7.14
N ARG A 313 -7.39 15.24 7.86
CA ARG A 313 -8.06 13.97 7.52
C ARG A 313 -7.64 13.42 6.15
N GLY A 314 -6.34 13.52 5.80
CA GLY A 314 -5.77 12.95 4.59
C GLY A 314 -5.82 13.87 3.35
N GLU A 315 -6.30 15.12 3.45
CA GLU A 315 -6.26 16.09 2.33
C GLU A 315 -4.84 16.57 2.02
N SER A 316 -3.97 16.57 3.01
CA SER A 316 -2.53 16.82 2.86
C SER A 316 -1.75 16.13 3.96
N TRP A 317 -0.46 15.90 3.72
CA TRP A 317 0.43 15.19 4.62
C TRP A 317 1.65 16.04 4.95
N GLU A 318 2.11 15.97 6.21
CA GLU A 318 3.32 16.63 6.67
C GLU A 318 4.57 15.91 6.15
N GLN A 319 5.73 16.56 6.24
CA GLN A 319 7.01 15.93 5.96
C GLN A 319 7.20 14.69 6.86
N PHE A 320 7.57 13.56 6.26
CA PHE A 320 7.83 12.33 7.03
C PHE A 320 9.05 12.48 7.93
N LYS A 321 9.04 11.73 9.04
CA LYS A 321 10.16 11.60 9.98
C LYS A 321 10.48 10.12 10.15
N LEU A 322 11.76 9.79 10.26
CA LEU A 322 12.19 8.45 10.63
C LEU A 322 11.91 8.20 12.12
N LEU A 323 11.35 7.05 12.43
CA LEU A 323 11.26 6.59 13.79
C LEU A 323 12.62 6.02 14.26
N PRO A 324 12.92 6.11 15.57
CA PRO A 324 14.16 5.52 16.11
C PRO A 324 14.12 3.99 15.99
N PRO A 325 15.28 3.31 16.03
CA PRO A 325 15.34 1.87 15.95
C PRO A 325 14.80 1.21 17.23
N PHE A 326 13.74 0.43 17.12
CA PHE A 326 13.09 -0.20 18.28
C PHE A 326 13.83 -1.42 18.84
N LEU A 327 14.71 -2.03 18.03
CA LEU A 327 15.50 -3.19 18.44
C LEU A 327 16.97 -2.83 18.75
N GLY A 328 17.28 -1.52 18.80
CA GLY A 328 18.60 -1.01 19.13
C GLY A 328 19.54 -0.86 17.94
N GLU A 329 20.75 -0.38 18.20
CA GLU A 329 21.73 0.01 17.18
C GLU A 329 22.13 -1.13 16.24
N LYS A 330 22.26 -2.34 16.77
CA LYS A 330 22.78 -3.53 16.04
C LYS A 330 21.70 -4.36 15.35
N HIS A 331 20.54 -3.79 15.11
CA HIS A 331 19.44 -4.48 14.43
C HIS A 331 18.71 -3.51 13.50
N ASN A 332 18.35 -3.96 12.31
CA ASN A 332 17.67 -3.12 11.32
C ASN A 332 16.24 -2.72 11.71
N GLY A 333 15.82 -2.92 12.94
CA GLY A 333 14.44 -2.68 13.30
C GLY A 333 13.52 -3.77 12.76
N THR A 334 12.30 -3.38 12.44
CA THR A 334 11.24 -4.28 12.03
C THR A 334 10.63 -3.82 10.72
N TYR A 335 10.01 -4.73 9.97
CA TYR A 335 9.19 -4.41 8.82
C TYR A 335 7.76 -4.13 9.26
N LEU A 336 7.14 -3.11 8.69
CA LEU A 336 5.78 -2.73 9.02
C LEU A 336 4.78 -3.78 8.53
N CYS A 337 3.73 -4.02 9.30
CA CYS A 337 2.57 -4.78 8.85
C CYS A 337 1.61 -3.83 8.15
N PRO A 338 1.38 -3.98 6.83
CA PRO A 338 0.52 -3.07 6.09
C PRO A 338 -0.96 -3.22 6.51
N GLY A 339 -1.70 -2.11 6.47
CA GLY A 339 -3.13 -2.08 6.77
C GLY A 339 -3.49 -1.05 7.85
N GLN A 340 -4.13 -1.47 8.92
CA GLN A 340 -4.57 -0.57 9.99
C GLN A 340 -3.72 -0.71 11.24
N GLY A 341 -3.33 0.44 11.83
CA GLY A 341 -3.00 0.51 13.24
C GLY A 341 -4.26 0.43 14.10
N LEU A 342 -4.10 0.22 15.38
CA LEU A 342 -5.18 0.12 16.35
C LEU A 342 -5.16 1.31 17.30
N ALA A 343 -6.28 2.04 17.42
CA ALA A 343 -6.52 3.01 18.47
C ALA A 343 -7.48 2.40 19.51
N LEU A 344 -7.03 2.18 20.74
CA LEU A 344 -7.85 1.59 21.79
C LEU A 344 -9.01 2.52 22.17
N LYS A 345 -10.18 1.94 22.42
CA LYS A 345 -11.40 2.67 22.74
C LYS A 345 -11.36 3.31 24.14
N SER A 346 -10.79 2.61 25.11
CA SER A 346 -10.77 3.02 26.51
C SER A 346 -9.59 3.90 26.90
N SER A 347 -8.61 4.06 26.01
CA SER A 347 -7.41 4.87 26.25
C SER A 347 -7.01 5.58 24.95
N ASN A 348 -6.05 6.50 25.06
CA ASN A 348 -5.48 7.15 23.87
C ASN A 348 -4.31 6.35 23.27
N ARG A 349 -4.20 5.05 23.58
CA ARG A 349 -3.13 4.21 23.08
C ARG A 349 -3.29 3.90 21.62
N LEU A 350 -2.23 4.15 20.86
CA LEU A 350 -2.08 3.80 19.47
C LEU A 350 -1.10 2.64 19.35
N ILE A 351 -1.41 1.66 18.50
CA ILE A 351 -0.56 0.49 18.31
C ILE A 351 -0.42 0.21 16.82
N PHE A 352 0.83 0.04 16.34
CA PHE A 352 1.13 -0.52 15.03
C PHE A 352 1.84 -1.87 15.19
N ALA A 353 1.52 -2.82 14.34
CA ALA A 353 2.21 -4.09 14.29
C ALA A 353 3.38 -4.03 13.30
N THR A 354 4.49 -4.64 13.67
CA THR A 354 5.67 -4.84 12.84
C THR A 354 6.18 -6.26 13.05
N TYR A 355 7.01 -6.76 12.13
CA TYR A 355 7.59 -8.09 12.24
C TYR A 355 9.08 -8.11 11.91
N THR A 356 9.78 -9.06 12.49
CA THR A 356 11.12 -9.48 12.11
C THR A 356 11.20 -11.02 12.13
N SER A 357 12.36 -11.58 11.84
CA SER A 357 12.52 -13.04 11.84
C SER A 357 12.24 -13.66 13.22
N GLY A 358 11.12 -14.36 13.34
CA GLY A 358 10.73 -15.07 14.56
C GLY A 358 10.09 -14.20 15.65
N GLU A 359 9.72 -12.96 15.34
CA GLU A 359 9.14 -12.03 16.31
C GLU A 359 8.11 -11.09 15.66
N LEU A 360 7.00 -10.86 16.35
CA LEU A 360 6.12 -9.72 16.14
C LEU A 360 6.47 -8.63 17.15
N THR A 361 6.63 -7.42 16.69
CA THR A 361 6.86 -6.24 17.54
C THR A 361 5.73 -5.26 17.36
N TYR A 362 5.22 -4.75 18.46
CA TYR A 362 4.14 -3.78 18.48
C TYR A 362 4.69 -2.43 18.94
N LEU A 363 4.51 -1.41 18.10
CA LEU A 363 4.90 -0.05 18.39
C LEU A 363 3.74 0.62 19.09
N ILE A 364 3.93 1.05 20.35
CA ILE A 364 2.90 1.59 21.23
C ILE A 364 3.20 3.05 21.51
N SER A 365 2.21 3.91 21.31
CA SER A 365 2.24 5.31 21.71
C SER A 365 1.08 5.61 22.67
N ASP A 366 1.40 6.24 23.81
CA ASP A 366 0.43 6.72 24.80
C ASP A 366 0.28 8.25 24.77
N ASP A 367 0.96 8.95 23.86
CA ASP A 367 1.07 10.40 23.75
C ASP A 367 0.75 10.96 22.35
N SER A 368 -0.24 10.36 21.67
CA SER A 368 -0.70 10.80 20.34
C SER A 368 0.38 10.73 19.25
N GLY A 369 1.26 9.71 19.31
CA GLY A 369 2.30 9.47 18.33
C GLY A 369 3.55 10.34 18.47
N GLN A 370 3.73 11.02 19.62
CA GLN A 370 4.94 11.82 19.85
C GLN A 370 6.13 10.93 20.21
N THR A 371 5.90 9.93 21.06
CA THR A 371 6.90 8.91 21.40
C THR A 371 6.32 7.51 21.23
N TRP A 372 7.22 6.56 20.98
CA TRP A 372 6.88 5.17 20.75
C TRP A 372 7.75 4.26 21.60
N LYS A 373 7.12 3.31 22.26
CA LYS A 373 7.76 2.16 22.93
C LYS A 373 7.41 0.87 22.20
N LYS A 374 8.07 -0.22 22.52
CA LYS A 374 7.75 -1.53 21.93
C LYS A 374 7.24 -2.51 22.95
N SER A 375 6.38 -3.43 22.53
CA SER A 375 6.23 -4.76 23.11
C SER A 375 6.55 -5.82 22.05
N SER A 376 6.92 -7.02 22.45
CA SER A 376 7.33 -8.07 21.53
C SER A 376 6.74 -9.41 21.90
N ALA A 377 6.49 -10.22 20.87
CA ALA A 377 6.03 -11.60 21.01
C ALA A 377 6.82 -12.52 20.09
N SER A 378 7.46 -13.54 20.65
CA SER A 378 8.13 -14.57 19.87
C SER A 378 7.12 -15.43 19.12
N ILE A 379 7.42 -15.71 17.84
CA ILE A 379 6.63 -16.60 16.98
C ILE A 379 7.51 -17.75 16.48
N PRO A 380 6.94 -18.96 16.26
CA PRO A 380 7.72 -20.13 15.87
C PRO A 380 8.15 -20.13 14.39
N PHE A 381 8.01 -19.00 13.69
CA PHE A 381 8.27 -18.89 12.25
C PHE A 381 9.50 -18.04 11.98
N LYS A 382 10.65 -18.66 11.81
CA LYS A 382 11.87 -17.97 11.37
C LYS A 382 11.77 -17.64 9.87
N ASN A 383 12.22 -16.45 9.49
CA ASN A 383 12.21 -15.96 8.10
C ASN A 383 10.81 -15.88 7.45
N ALA A 384 9.74 -15.80 8.25
CA ALA A 384 8.39 -15.58 7.76
C ALA A 384 8.08 -14.08 7.66
N THR A 385 7.34 -13.69 6.63
CA THR A 385 6.68 -12.39 6.57
C THR A 385 5.42 -12.51 7.44
N ALA A 386 5.51 -12.12 8.71
CA ALA A 386 4.43 -12.30 9.69
C ALA A 386 3.54 -11.06 9.77
N GLU A 387 3.02 -10.60 8.64
CA GLU A 387 2.12 -9.45 8.56
C GLU A 387 0.89 -9.67 9.44
N ALA A 388 0.61 -8.72 10.31
CA ALA A 388 -0.40 -8.83 11.36
C ALA A 388 -1.40 -7.68 11.32
N GLN A 389 -2.66 -8.01 11.66
CA GLN A 389 -3.73 -7.04 11.90
C GLN A 389 -4.35 -7.27 13.28
N MET A 390 -4.72 -6.18 13.92
CA MET A 390 -5.21 -6.19 15.30
C MET A 390 -6.67 -5.74 15.38
N VAL A 391 -7.42 -6.35 16.30
CA VAL A 391 -8.76 -5.89 16.68
C VAL A 391 -8.86 -5.85 18.21
N GLU A 392 -9.50 -4.82 18.75
CA GLU A 392 -9.87 -4.76 20.17
C GLU A 392 -11.19 -5.49 20.37
N LEU A 393 -11.16 -6.69 20.99
CA LEU A 393 -12.36 -7.48 21.26
C LEU A 393 -13.25 -6.82 22.33
N ARG A 394 -12.62 -6.31 23.38
CA ARG A 394 -13.20 -5.50 24.46
C ARG A 394 -12.08 -4.69 25.10
N ASP A 395 -12.42 -3.80 26.02
CA ASP A 395 -11.47 -2.87 26.65
C ASP A 395 -10.14 -3.52 27.03
N GLY A 396 -9.07 -3.15 26.34
CA GLY A 396 -7.71 -3.62 26.55
C GLY A 396 -7.43 -5.06 26.15
N VAL A 397 -8.43 -5.82 25.66
CA VAL A 397 -8.22 -7.17 25.11
C VAL A 397 -8.08 -7.11 23.61
N ILE A 398 -6.88 -7.37 23.11
CA ILE A 398 -6.51 -7.26 21.70
C ILE A 398 -6.29 -8.66 21.13
N ARG A 399 -6.90 -8.94 20.00
CA ARG A 399 -6.58 -10.10 19.16
C ARG A 399 -5.76 -9.63 17.95
N THR A 400 -4.59 -10.25 17.76
CA THR A 400 -3.79 -10.07 16.54
C THR A 400 -3.89 -11.30 15.67
N PHE A 401 -4.20 -11.13 14.39
CA PHE A 401 -4.21 -12.17 13.36
C PHE A 401 -3.03 -11.96 12.45
N PHE A 402 -2.30 -13.01 12.09
CA PHE A 402 -1.12 -12.85 11.26
C PHE A 402 -0.84 -14.00 10.31
N ARG A 403 -0.17 -13.63 9.22
CA ARG A 403 0.32 -14.51 8.18
C ARG A 403 1.37 -15.47 8.69
N THR A 404 1.35 -16.72 8.21
CA THR A 404 2.32 -17.77 8.58
C THR A 404 2.84 -18.54 7.37
N THR A 405 3.78 -19.43 7.60
CA THR A 405 4.29 -20.41 6.62
C THR A 405 3.65 -21.80 6.76
N THR A 406 2.56 -21.92 7.55
CA THR A 406 1.91 -23.20 7.83
C THR A 406 0.70 -23.49 6.94
N GLY A 407 0.29 -22.54 6.11
CA GLY A 407 -0.97 -22.61 5.36
C GLY A 407 -2.20 -22.33 6.20
N LYS A 408 -2.03 -21.78 7.40
CA LYS A 408 -3.09 -21.31 8.30
C LYS A 408 -2.84 -19.88 8.74
N ILE A 409 -3.89 -19.16 9.10
CA ILE A 409 -3.79 -17.89 9.80
C ILE A 409 -3.54 -18.19 11.28
N ALA A 410 -2.57 -17.52 11.87
CA ALA A 410 -2.32 -17.59 13.30
C ALA A 410 -2.89 -16.38 14.03
N TYR A 411 -3.04 -16.53 15.35
CA TYR A 411 -3.44 -15.43 16.22
C TYR A 411 -2.79 -15.53 17.59
N MET A 412 -2.70 -14.37 18.26
CA MET A 412 -2.36 -14.23 19.68
C MET A 412 -3.32 -13.23 20.33
N THR A 413 -3.40 -13.26 21.64
CA THR A 413 -4.25 -12.35 22.42
C THR A 413 -3.40 -11.64 23.47
N SER A 414 -3.57 -10.32 23.56
CA SER A 414 -3.14 -9.51 24.69
C SER A 414 -4.34 -9.21 25.58
N ARG A 415 -4.15 -9.22 26.90
CA ARG A 415 -5.17 -8.87 27.90
C ARG A 415 -4.79 -7.65 28.74
N ASP A 416 -3.73 -6.97 28.33
CA ASP A 416 -3.12 -5.84 29.03
C ASP A 416 -2.78 -4.70 28.05
N SER A 417 -3.68 -4.47 27.08
CA SER A 417 -3.56 -3.36 26.11
C SER A 417 -2.29 -3.43 25.26
N GLY A 418 -1.84 -4.64 24.92
CA GLY A 418 -0.71 -4.86 24.00
C GLY A 418 0.66 -4.97 24.67
N GLU A 419 0.74 -4.97 26.01
CA GLU A 419 2.04 -5.10 26.70
C GLU A 419 2.58 -6.52 26.64
N THR A 420 1.73 -7.54 26.83
CA THR A 420 2.11 -8.95 26.72
C THR A 420 1.14 -9.75 25.85
N TRP A 421 1.61 -10.87 25.33
CA TRP A 421 0.89 -11.67 24.34
C TRP A 421 0.86 -13.15 24.72
N SER A 422 -0.23 -13.82 24.39
CA SER A 422 -0.41 -15.26 24.57
C SER A 422 0.52 -16.06 23.66
N LYS A 423 0.55 -17.39 23.85
CA LYS A 423 1.11 -18.31 22.86
C LYS A 423 0.32 -18.23 21.55
N VAL A 424 1.00 -18.60 20.45
CA VAL A 424 0.42 -18.68 19.10
C VAL A 424 -0.66 -19.76 19.05
N SER A 425 -1.80 -19.43 18.48
CA SER A 425 -2.90 -20.33 18.13
C SER A 425 -3.25 -20.14 16.66
N TYR A 426 -4.08 -21.02 16.09
CA TYR A 426 -4.41 -21.03 14.66
C TYR A 426 -5.92 -21.01 14.45
N ILE A 427 -6.34 -20.41 13.34
CA ILE A 427 -7.73 -20.49 12.86
C ILE A 427 -7.87 -21.77 12.05
N ASP A 428 -8.89 -22.55 12.37
CA ASP A 428 -9.30 -23.70 11.57
C ASP A 428 -10.35 -23.31 10.53
N GLY A 429 -10.45 -24.07 9.43
CA GLY A 429 -11.43 -23.84 8.36
C GLY A 429 -11.00 -22.84 7.28
N ILE A 430 -10.02 -21.97 7.54
CA ILE A 430 -9.47 -21.03 6.55
C ILE A 430 -8.10 -21.52 6.09
N GLN A 431 -7.91 -21.62 4.78
CA GLN A 431 -6.69 -22.16 4.18
C GLN A 431 -5.92 -21.05 3.46
N GLN A 432 -4.61 -21.04 3.66
CA GLN A 432 -3.69 -20.20 2.89
C GLN A 432 -2.60 -21.06 2.21
N THR A 433 -1.82 -20.45 1.34
CA THR A 433 -0.62 -21.07 0.78
C THR A 433 0.44 -21.29 1.85
N SER A 434 1.44 -22.13 1.57
CA SER A 434 2.58 -22.34 2.48
C SER A 434 3.45 -21.09 2.72
N TYR A 435 3.35 -20.08 1.87
CA TYR A 435 4.01 -18.78 2.06
C TYR A 435 3.06 -17.69 2.59
N GLY A 436 1.79 -18.04 2.79
CA GLY A 436 0.77 -17.17 3.38
C GLY A 436 0.44 -15.91 2.57
N THR A 437 -0.49 -15.13 3.11
CA THR A 437 -0.91 -13.83 2.58
C THR A 437 -1.24 -12.92 3.75
N GLN A 438 -1.06 -11.63 3.61
CA GLN A 438 -1.56 -10.62 4.54
C GLN A 438 -3.07 -10.84 4.82
N VAL A 439 -3.47 -10.56 6.04
CA VAL A 439 -4.87 -10.68 6.51
C VAL A 439 -5.34 -9.29 6.91
N SER A 440 -6.55 -8.90 6.50
CA SER A 440 -7.21 -7.72 7.04
C SER A 440 -8.28 -8.12 8.03
N ALA A 441 -8.43 -7.38 9.13
CA ALA A 441 -9.37 -7.70 10.20
C ALA A 441 -9.96 -6.44 10.82
N ILE A 442 -11.27 -6.46 11.07
CA ILE A 442 -11.96 -5.42 11.84
C ILE A 442 -12.87 -6.05 12.89
N LYS A 443 -13.12 -5.32 13.98
CA LYS A 443 -14.27 -5.58 14.85
C LYS A 443 -15.46 -4.78 14.35
N TYR A 444 -16.54 -5.48 13.99
CA TYR A 444 -17.78 -4.86 13.55
C TYR A 444 -18.49 -4.20 14.73
N SER A 445 -19.06 -3.02 14.52
CA SER A 445 -19.62 -2.21 15.59
C SER A 445 -21.01 -2.68 16.06
N GLN A 446 -21.76 -3.35 15.17
CA GLN A 446 -23.08 -3.86 15.46
C GLN A 446 -23.06 -5.35 15.85
N LEU A 447 -24.12 -5.81 16.50
CA LEU A 447 -24.26 -7.23 16.81
C LEU A 447 -24.74 -8.02 15.59
N ILE A 448 -24.18 -9.21 15.40
CA ILE A 448 -24.67 -10.22 14.45
C ILE A 448 -25.15 -11.42 15.26
N ASP A 449 -26.38 -11.87 15.05
CA ASP A 449 -27.03 -12.92 15.86
C ASP A 449 -26.97 -12.64 17.38
N GLY A 450 -27.07 -11.38 17.76
CA GLY A 450 -26.99 -10.96 19.18
C GLY A 450 -25.59 -11.03 19.79
N LYS A 451 -24.54 -11.28 19.01
CA LYS A 451 -23.15 -11.40 19.45
C LYS A 451 -22.25 -10.33 18.79
N GLU A 452 -21.19 -9.97 19.47
CA GLU A 452 -20.11 -9.19 18.87
C GLU A 452 -19.43 -9.98 17.75
N ALA A 453 -18.96 -9.29 16.72
CA ALA A 453 -18.40 -9.93 15.54
C ALA A 453 -17.04 -9.35 15.13
N VAL A 454 -16.19 -10.21 14.60
CA VAL A 454 -14.94 -9.89 13.91
C VAL A 454 -15.08 -10.33 12.45
N ILE A 455 -14.65 -9.48 11.52
CA ILE A 455 -14.66 -9.80 10.10
C ILE A 455 -13.21 -9.87 9.64
N LEU A 456 -12.86 -10.96 8.94
CA LEU A 456 -11.58 -11.15 8.27
C LEU A 456 -11.75 -11.08 6.76
N SER A 457 -10.75 -10.52 6.07
CA SER A 457 -10.60 -10.63 4.63
C SER A 457 -9.31 -11.37 4.30
N THR A 458 -9.41 -12.41 3.47
CA THR A 458 -8.30 -13.30 3.15
C THR A 458 -8.60 -14.15 1.92
N PRO A 459 -7.59 -14.59 1.13
CA PRO A 459 -7.81 -15.71 0.22
C PRO A 459 -8.05 -17.01 1.00
N ASN A 460 -8.85 -17.91 0.44
CA ASN A 460 -9.09 -19.24 1.01
C ASN A 460 -8.67 -20.34 0.02
N SER A 461 -7.37 -20.53 -0.14
CA SER A 461 -6.81 -21.53 -1.05
C SER A 461 -5.38 -21.92 -0.68
N ARG A 462 -5.06 -23.21 -0.82
CA ARG A 462 -3.70 -23.75 -0.68
C ARG A 462 -2.87 -23.63 -1.96
N SER A 463 -3.50 -23.52 -3.12
CA SER A 463 -2.83 -23.58 -4.43
C SER A 463 -2.46 -22.22 -5.03
N GLY A 464 -2.65 -21.13 -4.28
CA GLY A 464 -2.35 -19.77 -4.72
C GLY A 464 -3.12 -18.73 -3.91
N ARG A 465 -2.77 -17.47 -4.08
CA ARG A 465 -3.54 -16.34 -3.51
C ARG A 465 -4.77 -16.09 -4.38
N LYS A 466 -5.82 -16.87 -4.16
CA LYS A 466 -7.07 -16.85 -4.92
C LYS A 466 -8.26 -17.26 -4.05
N GLY A 467 -9.49 -17.07 -4.56
CA GLY A 467 -10.70 -17.33 -3.81
C GLY A 467 -10.80 -16.39 -2.60
N GLY A 468 -10.91 -15.09 -2.87
CA GLY A 468 -11.04 -14.07 -1.83
C GLY A 468 -12.34 -14.21 -1.05
N GLN A 469 -12.24 -14.18 0.28
CA GLN A 469 -13.38 -14.30 1.18
C GLN A 469 -13.40 -13.23 2.25
N LEU A 470 -14.62 -12.82 2.63
CA LEU A 470 -14.89 -12.26 3.94
C LEU A 470 -15.41 -13.38 4.85
N VAL A 471 -14.83 -13.48 6.03
CA VAL A 471 -15.23 -14.46 7.03
C VAL A 471 -15.69 -13.75 8.28
N VAL A 472 -16.94 -13.99 8.69
CA VAL A 472 -17.54 -13.38 9.87
C VAL A 472 -17.47 -14.36 11.04
N GLY A 473 -16.81 -13.95 12.11
CA GLY A 473 -16.66 -14.69 13.35
C GLY A 473 -17.44 -14.05 14.49
N LEU A 474 -18.22 -14.85 15.20
CA LEU A 474 -19.00 -14.43 16.35
C LEU A 474 -18.19 -14.63 17.63
N VAL A 475 -18.03 -13.56 18.42
CA VAL A 475 -17.19 -13.57 19.62
C VAL A 475 -17.97 -14.13 20.81
N ASN A 476 -17.42 -15.12 21.48
CA ASN A 476 -17.90 -15.59 22.77
C ASN A 476 -17.30 -14.71 23.89
N LYS A 477 -18.16 -14.06 24.67
CA LYS A 477 -17.73 -13.13 25.72
C LYS A 477 -17.11 -13.81 26.94
N GLU A 478 -17.35 -15.13 27.13
CA GLU A 478 -16.85 -15.86 28.30
C GLU A 478 -15.36 -16.16 28.20
N ASP A 479 -14.89 -16.52 27.01
CA ASP A 479 -13.53 -17.02 26.78
C ASP A 479 -12.77 -16.31 25.63
N ASP A 480 -13.40 -15.34 24.96
CA ASP A 480 -12.90 -14.65 23.77
C ASP A 480 -12.65 -15.56 22.57
N SER A 481 -13.22 -16.77 22.55
CA SER A 481 -13.21 -17.61 21.37
C SER A 481 -14.06 -17.00 20.24
N ILE A 482 -13.72 -17.32 19.00
CA ILE A 482 -14.42 -16.80 17.84
C ILE A 482 -14.93 -17.99 17.02
N ASP A 483 -16.25 -18.04 16.85
CA ASP A 483 -16.92 -19.00 15.98
C ASP A 483 -16.97 -18.42 14.56
N TRP A 484 -16.09 -18.87 13.67
CA TRP A 484 -16.00 -18.42 12.27
C TRP A 484 -17.15 -19.05 11.47
N ARG A 485 -18.29 -18.38 11.46
CA ARG A 485 -19.57 -18.94 11.05
C ARG A 485 -19.96 -18.68 9.61
N TYR A 486 -19.78 -17.45 9.13
CA TYR A 486 -20.23 -17.04 7.81
C TYR A 486 -19.06 -16.81 6.88
N HIS A 487 -19.20 -17.31 5.64
CA HIS A 487 -18.18 -17.21 4.60
C HIS A 487 -18.82 -16.62 3.35
N TYR A 488 -18.31 -15.47 2.91
CA TYR A 488 -18.78 -14.77 1.72
C TYR A 488 -17.67 -14.71 0.69
N ASP A 489 -17.91 -15.29 -0.50
CA ASP A 489 -16.98 -15.22 -1.64
C ASP A 489 -17.11 -13.85 -2.32
N ILE A 490 -16.01 -13.10 -2.40
CA ILE A 490 -15.98 -11.73 -2.98
C ILE A 490 -16.08 -11.82 -4.51
N ASP A 491 -15.44 -12.83 -5.12
CA ASP A 491 -15.36 -13.03 -6.56
C ASP A 491 -15.23 -14.55 -6.85
N LEU A 492 -15.15 -14.92 -8.13
CA LEU A 492 -14.99 -16.32 -8.52
C LEU A 492 -13.74 -16.96 -7.87
N PRO A 493 -13.84 -18.21 -7.38
CA PRO A 493 -12.74 -18.88 -6.67
C PRO A 493 -11.45 -19.04 -7.49
N SER A 494 -11.52 -18.93 -8.82
CA SER A 494 -10.35 -19.00 -9.72
C SER A 494 -9.57 -17.72 -9.80
N TYR A 495 -10.20 -16.57 -9.52
CA TYR A 495 -9.51 -15.27 -9.59
C TYR A 495 -8.50 -15.09 -8.48
N GLY A 496 -7.39 -14.44 -8.82
CA GLY A 496 -6.38 -14.05 -7.87
C GLY A 496 -6.93 -13.00 -6.89
N TYR A 497 -6.64 -13.22 -5.62
CA TYR A 497 -6.96 -12.33 -4.51
C TYR A 497 -5.76 -12.34 -3.58
N ALA A 498 -5.02 -11.23 -3.57
CA ALA A 498 -3.81 -11.18 -2.75
C ALA A 498 -4.02 -10.34 -1.50
N TYR A 499 -3.41 -9.17 -1.42
CA TYR A 499 -3.59 -8.30 -0.26
C TYR A 499 -4.93 -7.57 -0.33
N SER A 500 -5.51 -7.35 0.84
CA SER A 500 -6.80 -6.67 0.96
C SER A 500 -6.87 -5.83 2.22
N ALA A 501 -7.76 -4.84 2.20
CA ALA A 501 -8.10 -4.02 3.34
C ALA A 501 -9.61 -3.94 3.46
N ILE A 502 -10.11 -4.04 4.69
CA ILE A 502 -11.52 -3.85 5.00
C ILE A 502 -11.71 -2.78 6.06
N THR A 503 -12.83 -2.07 5.98
CA THR A 503 -13.25 -1.12 7.01
C THR A 503 -14.77 -1.12 7.13
N GLU A 504 -15.29 -0.87 8.33
CA GLU A 504 -16.71 -0.58 8.50
C GLU A 504 -16.97 0.87 8.06
N LEU A 505 -17.91 1.03 7.14
CA LEU A 505 -18.35 2.34 6.65
C LEU A 505 -19.34 2.99 7.64
N PRO A 506 -19.56 4.32 7.59
CA PRO A 506 -20.50 4.99 8.48
C PRO A 506 -21.95 4.48 8.41
N ASN A 507 -22.36 3.90 7.28
CA ASN A 507 -23.67 3.24 7.10
C ASN A 507 -23.69 1.78 7.56
N HIS A 508 -22.65 1.31 8.26
CA HIS A 508 -22.44 -0.07 8.72
C HIS A 508 -22.27 -1.12 7.61
N HIS A 509 -22.06 -0.72 6.38
CA HIS A 509 -21.58 -1.61 5.33
C HIS A 509 -20.09 -1.92 5.52
N ILE A 510 -19.58 -2.86 4.75
CA ILE A 510 -18.17 -3.23 4.73
C ILE A 510 -17.54 -2.79 3.42
N GLY A 511 -16.66 -1.78 3.49
CA GLY A 511 -15.80 -1.40 2.37
C GLY A 511 -14.64 -2.39 2.26
N VAL A 512 -14.40 -2.92 1.06
CA VAL A 512 -13.32 -3.87 0.78
C VAL A 512 -12.49 -3.35 -0.38
N LEU A 513 -11.20 -3.18 -0.19
CA LEU A 513 -10.23 -2.83 -1.23
C LEU A 513 -9.22 -3.97 -1.36
N PHE A 514 -9.05 -4.53 -2.56
CA PHE A 514 -8.27 -5.75 -2.73
C PHE A 514 -7.53 -5.82 -4.06
N GLU A 515 -6.39 -6.50 -4.05
CA GLU A 515 -5.64 -6.84 -5.25
C GLU A 515 -6.32 -7.99 -5.99
N LYS A 516 -6.70 -7.77 -7.24
CA LYS A 516 -7.27 -8.77 -8.14
C LYS A 516 -6.35 -9.12 -9.28
N TYR A 517 -6.41 -10.37 -9.70
CA TYR A 517 -5.71 -10.92 -10.86
C TYR A 517 -6.66 -11.89 -11.60
N ASP A 518 -6.54 -12.01 -12.92
CA ASP A 518 -7.37 -12.94 -13.71
C ASP A 518 -7.11 -14.40 -13.31
N SER A 519 -5.86 -14.72 -12.94
CA SER A 519 -5.50 -15.98 -12.32
C SER A 519 -4.26 -15.78 -11.43
N TRP A 520 -4.04 -16.68 -10.47
CA TRP A 520 -2.84 -16.60 -9.65
C TRP A 520 -1.66 -17.30 -10.34
N SER A 521 -0.81 -16.50 -10.98
CA SER A 521 0.49 -16.93 -11.51
C SER A 521 1.49 -15.77 -11.43
N ARG A 522 2.80 -16.07 -11.53
CA ARG A 522 3.82 -15.01 -11.56
C ARG A 522 3.65 -14.05 -12.75
N ASN A 523 3.11 -14.55 -13.86
CA ASN A 523 2.86 -13.72 -15.03
C ASN A 523 1.71 -12.74 -14.77
N GLU A 524 0.62 -13.21 -14.18
CA GLU A 524 -0.57 -12.42 -13.93
C GLU A 524 -0.34 -11.28 -12.93
N LEU A 525 0.65 -11.39 -12.03
CA LEU A 525 1.05 -10.28 -11.15
C LEU A 525 1.35 -8.99 -11.91
N HIS A 526 1.82 -9.09 -13.15
CA HIS A 526 2.16 -7.93 -13.99
C HIS A 526 1.16 -7.69 -15.12
N LEU A 527 0.40 -8.72 -15.51
CA LEU A 527 -0.48 -8.64 -16.69
C LEU A 527 -1.88 -8.13 -16.33
N SER A 528 -2.47 -8.66 -15.27
CA SER A 528 -3.87 -8.43 -14.91
C SER A 528 -4.05 -7.74 -13.54
N ASN A 529 -2.97 -7.28 -12.90
CA ASN A 529 -3.06 -6.60 -11.61
C ASN A 529 -3.97 -5.37 -11.69
N VAL A 530 -5.01 -5.38 -10.87
CA VAL A 530 -5.84 -4.23 -10.55
C VAL A 530 -6.16 -4.24 -9.07
N VAL A 531 -6.46 -3.07 -8.50
CA VAL A 531 -6.95 -2.95 -7.13
C VAL A 531 -8.40 -2.48 -7.19
N GLN A 532 -9.30 -3.31 -6.73
CA GLN A 532 -10.75 -3.10 -6.81
C GLN A 532 -11.33 -2.79 -5.44
N TYR A 533 -12.31 -1.91 -5.42
CA TYR A 533 -13.11 -1.57 -4.25
C TYR A 533 -14.55 -2.03 -4.43
N ILE A 534 -15.15 -2.57 -3.38
CA ILE A 534 -16.57 -2.90 -3.29
C ILE A 534 -17.13 -2.51 -1.93
N ASP A 535 -18.37 -2.07 -1.91
CA ASP A 535 -19.21 -1.84 -0.74
C ASP A 535 -20.21 -3.01 -0.60
N LEU A 536 -20.22 -3.66 0.57
CA LEU A 536 -21.04 -4.84 0.84
C LEU A 536 -21.94 -4.63 2.05
N GLU A 537 -23.22 -4.96 1.91
CA GLU A 537 -24.13 -4.98 3.04
C GLU A 537 -23.86 -6.17 3.96
N ILE A 538 -23.96 -5.96 5.27
CA ILE A 538 -23.70 -7.03 6.25
C ILE A 538 -24.66 -8.22 6.08
N ASN A 539 -25.89 -7.97 5.65
CA ASN A 539 -26.88 -9.01 5.40
C ASN A 539 -26.47 -9.97 4.27
N ASP A 540 -25.66 -9.52 3.32
CA ASP A 540 -25.13 -10.39 2.26
C ASP A 540 -24.02 -11.30 2.80
N LEU A 541 -23.25 -10.83 3.75
CA LEU A 541 -22.16 -11.59 4.37
C LEU A 541 -22.64 -12.67 5.34
N THR A 542 -23.91 -12.60 5.80
CA THR A 542 -24.46 -13.46 6.86
C THR A 542 -25.61 -14.37 6.38
N LYS A 543 -25.72 -14.56 5.07
CA LYS A 543 -26.67 -15.49 4.45
C LYS A 543 -26.26 -16.96 4.52
#